data_841efda0b8e88f710ec29d329747aedd
#
_entry.id   841efda0b8e88f710ec29d329747aedd
#
_cell.length_a   1.000
_cell.length_b   1.000
_cell.length_c   1.000
_cell.angle_alpha   90.00
_cell.angle_beta   90.00
_cell.angle_gamma   90.00
#
_symmetry.space_group_name_H-M   'P 1'
#
loop_
_entity.id
_entity.type
_entity.pdbx_description
1 polymer ?
#
loop_
_entity_poly.entity_id
_entity_poly.type
_entity_poly.pdbx_seq_one_letter_code
_entity_poly.pdbx_strand_id
1 'polypeptide(L)'
;MPTVDASRARWGWGVEHDIDETWIEAAVERYRRIDGLLAELDRAAGRVVVSVRSPDGAVEVVATADGAIKDVRIGAGHASLSAAQLSRSVRDAVTAAADAATWARQKLHADLFGDFRPLTTGAWRADEAR
;
A
#
# COMPACT_ATOMS: atom_id res chain seq x y z
N MET A 1 40.39 -13.85 -12.79
CA MET A 1 40.00 -14.10 -12.27
C MET A 1 39.48 -14.42 -12.27
N PRO A 2 39.72 -14.05 -12.58
CA PRO A 2 39.03 -14.27 -12.33
C PRO A 2 38.45 -14.49 -12.49
N THR A 3 38.63 -14.18 -12.51
CA THR A 3 37.95 -14.51 -12.28
C THR A 3 37.31 -14.99 -12.24
N VAL A 4 37.56 -14.78 -12.38
CA VAL A 4 36.87 -15.30 -11.99
C VAL A 4 36.35 -15.85 -11.86
N ASP A 5 36.45 -15.75 -12.00
CA ASP A 5 36.04 -16.33 -11.51
C ASP A 5 35.50 -16.60 -11.07
N ALA A 6 35.65 -16.25 -10.94
CA ALA A 6 35.19 -16.49 -10.12
C ALA A 6 34.55 -16.59 -9.95
N SER A 7 34.58 -16.21 -10.08
CA SER A 7 34.08 -16.36 -9.54
C SER A 7 33.61 -16.90 -9.42
N ARG A 8 33.69 -16.82 -9.47
CA ARG A 8 33.46 -17.41 -9.01
C ARG A 8 33.03 -17.89 -8.42
N ALA A 9 33.08 -17.72 -8.19
CA ALA A 9 32.72 -18.12 -7.46
C ALA A 9 32.49 -18.16 -6.78
N ARG A 10 32.53 -17.87 -6.40
CA ARG A 10 32.37 -17.99 -5.59
C ARG A 10 31.66 -17.88 -4.97
N TRP A 11 31.66 -17.31 -4.84
CA TRP A 11 30.82 -17.27 -4.16
C TRP A 11 30.02 -18.06 -4.40
N GLY A 12 30.05 -18.40 -4.64
CA GLY A 12 29.28 -19.15 -4.90
C GLY A 12 28.50 -19.82 -4.13
N TRP A 13 28.38 -19.64 -3.40
CA TRP A 13 27.54 -20.24 -2.68
C TRP A 13 26.90 -21.24 -3.42
N GLY A 14 27.39 -22.01 -3.79
CA GLY A 14 26.93 -23.12 -4.26
C GLY A 14 25.70 -23.16 -4.77
N VAL A 15 25.34 -22.35 -4.61
CA VAL A 15 24.25 -22.32 -5.00
C VAL A 15 24.08 -22.43 -6.35
N GLU A 16 25.01 -22.43 -7.03
CA GLU A 16 24.88 -22.54 -8.41
C GLU A 16 24.04 -23.65 -8.82
N HIS A 17 24.20 -24.74 -8.24
CA HIS A 17 23.44 -25.86 -8.71
C HIS A 17 22.00 -25.77 -8.29
N ASP A 18 21.70 -24.86 -7.39
CA ASP A 18 20.34 -24.71 -7.01
C ASP A 18 19.61 -23.82 -7.94
N ILE A 19 20.32 -23.12 -8.78
CA ILE A 19 19.69 -22.22 -9.71
C ILE A 19 19.53 -22.93 -11.01
N ASP A 20 18.62 -23.85 -11.07
CA ASP A 20 18.36 -24.52 -12.33
C ASP A 20 17.10 -23.93 -12.90
N GLU A 21 16.71 -24.47 -14.02
CA GLU A 21 15.57 -23.96 -14.75
C GLU A 21 14.31 -24.05 -13.92
N THR A 22 14.15 -25.10 -13.18
CA THR A 22 12.95 -25.27 -12.37
C THR A 22 12.88 -24.20 -11.28
N TRP A 23 14.01 -23.91 -10.67
CA TRP A 23 14.05 -22.90 -9.63
C TRP A 23 13.72 -21.54 -10.19
N ILE A 24 14.24 -21.23 -11.38
CA ILE A 24 13.96 -19.96 -12.01
C ILE A 24 12.50 -19.84 -12.37
N GLU A 25 11.91 -20.91 -12.88
CA GLU A 25 10.50 -20.89 -13.21
C GLU A 25 9.63 -20.65 -11.99
N ALA A 26 10.00 -21.28 -10.89
CA ALA A 26 9.24 -21.10 -9.66
C ALA A 26 9.36 -19.65 -9.15
N ALA A 27 10.54 -19.08 -9.27
CA ALA A 27 10.74 -17.71 -8.84
C ALA A 27 9.96 -16.73 -9.71
N VAL A 28 9.94 -16.96 -11.02
CA VAL A 28 9.21 -16.10 -11.92
C VAL A 28 7.70 -16.19 -11.65
N GLU A 29 7.22 -17.39 -11.43
CA GLU A 29 5.81 -17.59 -11.16
C GLU A 29 5.39 -16.88 -9.88
N ARG A 30 6.24 -16.96 -8.86
CA ARG A 30 5.96 -16.30 -7.61
C ARG A 30 5.92 -14.79 -7.80
N TYR A 31 6.87 -14.27 -8.57
CA TYR A 31 6.91 -12.85 -8.83
C TYR A 31 5.67 -12.38 -9.57
N ARG A 32 5.23 -13.16 -10.55
CA ARG A 32 4.02 -12.81 -11.28
C ARG A 32 2.80 -12.77 -10.39
N ARG A 33 2.75 -13.68 -9.42
CA ARG A 33 1.62 -13.72 -8.51
C ARG A 33 1.58 -12.48 -7.65
N ILE A 34 2.75 -12.06 -7.14
CA ILE A 34 2.84 -10.86 -6.33
C ILE A 34 2.47 -9.64 -7.17
N ASP A 35 2.98 -9.58 -8.38
CA ASP A 35 2.69 -8.47 -9.26
C ASP A 35 1.20 -8.39 -9.57
N GLY A 36 0.57 -9.52 -9.78
CA GLY A 36 -0.87 -9.55 -10.00
C GLY A 36 -1.66 -9.07 -8.79
N LEU A 37 -1.20 -9.41 -7.59
CA LEU A 37 -1.88 -8.95 -6.39
C LEU A 37 -1.72 -7.45 -6.20
N LEU A 38 -0.57 -6.91 -6.55
CA LEU A 38 -0.37 -5.47 -6.47
C LEU A 38 -1.28 -4.73 -7.45
N ALA A 39 -1.42 -5.27 -8.65
CA ALA A 39 -2.31 -4.67 -9.63
C ALA A 39 -3.76 -4.74 -9.17
N GLU A 40 -4.11 -5.84 -8.55
CA GLU A 40 -5.46 -5.98 -8.02
C GLU A 40 -5.70 -5.00 -6.87
N LEU A 41 -4.71 -4.80 -6.02
CA LEU A 41 -4.81 -3.85 -4.94
C LEU A 41 -5.07 -2.45 -5.48
N ASP A 42 -4.33 -2.05 -6.52
CA ASP A 42 -4.55 -0.74 -7.11
C ASP A 42 -5.95 -0.59 -7.68
N ARG A 43 -6.43 -1.61 -8.36
CA ARG A 43 -7.78 -1.55 -8.92
C ARG A 43 -8.83 -1.49 -7.84
N ALA A 44 -8.66 -2.29 -6.80
CA ALA A 44 -9.63 -2.31 -5.70
C ALA A 44 -9.61 -0.99 -4.95
N ALA A 45 -8.42 -0.42 -4.74
CA ALA A 45 -8.30 0.83 -4.04
C ALA A 45 -9.00 1.95 -4.78
N GLY A 46 -8.97 1.91 -6.11
CA GLY A 46 -9.64 2.93 -6.90
C GLY A 46 -11.16 2.85 -6.80
N ARG A 47 -11.70 1.74 -6.31
CA ARG A 47 -13.14 1.59 -6.18
C ARG A 47 -13.64 1.83 -4.77
N VAL A 48 -12.75 1.93 -3.79
CA VAL A 48 -13.16 2.15 -2.41
C VAL A 48 -13.23 3.63 -2.15
N VAL A 49 -14.40 4.10 -1.76
CA VAL A 49 -14.64 5.51 -1.55
C VAL A 49 -14.63 5.80 -0.06
N VAL A 50 -13.90 6.82 0.34
CA VAL A 50 -13.93 7.31 1.70
C VAL A 50 -14.43 8.74 1.70
N SER A 51 -15.19 9.11 2.71
CA SER A 51 -15.77 10.43 2.80
C SER A 51 -15.55 10.93 4.22
N VAL A 52 -14.98 12.10 4.36
CA VAL A 52 -14.72 12.69 5.66
C VAL A 52 -15.18 14.11 5.68
N ARG A 53 -15.52 14.59 6.86
CA ARG A 53 -15.95 15.97 7.05
C ARG A 53 -15.00 16.66 8.00
N SER A 54 -14.88 17.98 7.82
CA SER A 54 -14.15 18.78 8.77
C SER A 54 -14.90 18.76 10.10
N PRO A 55 -14.22 19.05 11.22
CA PRO A 55 -14.87 19.04 12.53
C PRO A 55 -16.06 19.97 12.62
N ASP A 56 -16.03 21.08 11.91
CA ASP A 56 -17.13 22.03 11.94
C ASP A 56 -18.23 21.68 10.92
N GLY A 57 -18.04 20.60 10.15
CA GLY A 57 -19.03 20.15 9.18
C GLY A 57 -19.14 20.98 7.94
N ALA A 58 -18.31 21.99 7.78
CA ALA A 58 -18.42 22.90 6.65
C ALA A 58 -17.87 22.30 5.35
N VAL A 59 -16.94 21.36 5.44
CA VAL A 59 -16.27 20.81 4.28
C VAL A 59 -16.34 19.30 4.32
N GLU A 60 -16.65 18.69 3.19
CA GLU A 60 -16.61 17.24 3.04
C GLU A 60 -15.68 16.89 1.90
N VAL A 61 -14.79 15.96 2.09
CA VAL A 61 -13.87 15.50 1.06
C VAL A 61 -14.16 14.05 0.76
N VAL A 62 -14.31 13.72 -0.51
CA VAL A 62 -14.54 12.37 -0.97
C VAL A 62 -13.30 11.94 -1.72
N ALA A 63 -12.73 10.81 -1.32
CA ALA A 63 -11.51 10.30 -1.93
C ALA A 63 -11.63 8.81 -2.13
N THR A 64 -10.71 8.26 -2.89
CA THR A 64 -10.64 6.81 -3.03
C THR A 64 -9.39 6.32 -2.30
N ALA A 65 -9.38 5.02 -2.01
CA ALA A 65 -8.29 4.44 -1.20
C ALA A 65 -6.95 4.51 -1.91
N ASP A 66 -6.94 4.78 -3.21
CA ASP A 66 -5.69 4.95 -3.94
C ASP A 66 -5.13 6.37 -3.79
N GLY A 67 -5.80 7.21 -3.01
CA GLY A 67 -5.31 8.56 -2.72
C GLY A 67 -5.85 9.66 -3.61
N ALA A 68 -6.74 9.34 -4.53
CA ALA A 68 -7.29 10.35 -5.43
C ALA A 68 -8.45 11.06 -4.74
N ILE A 69 -8.44 12.38 -4.82
CA ILE A 69 -9.56 13.17 -4.31
C ILE A 69 -10.57 13.27 -5.43
N LYS A 70 -11.79 12.82 -5.17
CA LYS A 70 -12.83 12.81 -6.17
C LYS A 70 -13.72 14.03 -6.10
N ASP A 71 -13.93 14.57 -4.92
CA ASP A 71 -14.86 15.66 -4.77
C ASP A 71 -14.57 16.40 -3.47
N VAL A 72 -14.80 17.70 -3.48
CA VAL A 72 -14.72 18.52 -2.29
C VAL A 72 -15.99 19.31 -2.23
N ARG A 73 -16.76 19.15 -1.17
CA ARG A 73 -18.04 19.84 -1.03
C ARG A 73 -17.97 20.81 0.12
N ILE A 74 -18.45 21.99 -0.13
CA ILE A 74 -18.48 23.02 0.89
C ILE A 74 -19.94 23.26 1.21
N GLY A 75 -20.31 22.99 2.44
CA GLY A 75 -21.70 23.09 2.84
C GLY A 75 -22.14 24.50 3.10
N ALA A 76 -23.43 24.62 3.39
CA ALA A 76 -24.02 25.94 3.60
C ALA A 76 -23.42 26.66 4.79
N GLY A 77 -22.90 25.93 5.76
CA GLY A 77 -22.33 26.54 6.95
C GLY A 77 -21.09 27.36 6.68
N HIS A 78 -20.50 27.28 5.48
CA HIS A 78 -19.27 28.00 5.20
C HIS A 78 -19.49 29.52 5.25
N ALA A 79 -20.73 29.97 5.07
CA ALA A 79 -21.00 31.39 5.04
C ALA A 79 -20.71 32.07 6.38
N SER A 80 -20.70 31.32 7.46
CA SER A 80 -20.44 31.89 8.77
C SER A 80 -18.97 31.79 9.16
N LEU A 81 -18.12 31.31 8.24
CA LEU A 81 -16.70 31.14 8.54
C LEU A 81 -15.88 32.22 7.87
N SER A 82 -14.82 32.63 8.54
CA SER A 82 -13.86 33.51 7.91
C SER A 82 -13.06 32.72 6.88
N ALA A 83 -12.37 33.44 5.99
CA ALA A 83 -11.53 32.78 5.01
C ALA A 83 -10.47 31.91 5.68
N ALA A 84 -9.90 32.36 6.78
CA ALA A 84 -8.91 31.60 7.50
C ALA A 84 -9.52 30.33 8.11
N GLN A 85 -10.72 30.45 8.65
CA GLN A 85 -11.40 29.29 9.21
C GLN A 85 -11.76 28.29 8.13
N LEU A 86 -12.25 28.75 7.00
CA LEU A 86 -12.60 27.87 5.91
C LEU A 86 -11.36 27.17 5.37
N SER A 87 -10.25 27.89 5.23
CA SER A 87 -9.01 27.31 4.77
C SER A 87 -8.53 26.21 5.73
N ARG A 88 -8.67 26.45 7.04
CA ARG A 88 -8.29 25.44 8.00
C ARG A 88 -9.20 24.22 7.91
N SER A 89 -10.50 24.44 7.72
CA SER A 89 -11.45 23.33 7.59
C SER A 89 -11.14 22.49 6.36
N VAL A 90 -10.80 23.13 5.26
CA VAL A 90 -10.43 22.39 4.05
C VAL A 90 -9.18 21.55 4.31
N ARG A 91 -8.18 22.17 4.94
CA ARG A 91 -6.93 21.47 5.22
C ARG A 91 -7.15 20.28 6.13
N ASP A 92 -7.97 20.49 7.18
CA ASP A 92 -8.27 19.40 8.11
C ASP A 92 -9.01 18.26 7.41
N ALA A 93 -9.97 18.60 6.56
CA ALA A 93 -10.74 17.57 5.86
C ALA A 93 -9.86 16.80 4.87
N VAL A 94 -8.97 17.50 4.16
CA VAL A 94 -8.09 16.84 3.21
C VAL A 94 -7.12 15.91 3.93
N THR A 95 -6.57 16.36 5.07
CA THR A 95 -5.67 15.52 5.84
C THR A 95 -6.40 14.29 6.35
N ALA A 96 -7.61 14.47 6.86
CA ALA A 96 -8.39 13.35 7.36
C ALA A 96 -8.74 12.39 6.24
N ALA A 97 -9.02 12.92 5.05
CA ALA A 97 -9.32 12.06 3.91
C ALA A 97 -8.09 11.26 3.49
N ALA A 98 -6.93 11.89 3.51
CA ALA A 98 -5.70 11.19 3.18
C ALA A 98 -5.42 10.06 4.17
N ASP A 99 -5.64 10.32 5.45
CA ASP A 99 -5.44 9.30 6.48
C ASP A 99 -6.44 8.16 6.29
N ALA A 100 -7.69 8.49 6.00
CA ALA A 100 -8.71 7.47 5.80
C ALA A 100 -8.41 6.63 4.56
N ALA A 101 -7.92 7.27 3.50
CA ALA A 101 -7.56 6.55 2.29
C ALA A 101 -6.39 5.60 2.55
N THR A 102 -5.41 6.05 3.30
CA THR A 102 -4.27 5.21 3.65
C THR A 102 -4.73 4.01 4.46
N TRP A 103 -5.60 4.24 5.44
CA TRP A 103 -6.12 3.15 6.26
C TRP A 103 -6.89 2.15 5.41
N ALA A 104 -7.73 2.66 4.50
CA ALA A 104 -8.52 1.78 3.65
C ALA A 104 -7.64 0.95 2.73
N ARG A 105 -6.57 1.57 2.21
CA ARG A 105 -5.64 0.84 1.35
C ARG A 105 -4.90 -0.23 2.14
N GLN A 106 -4.54 0.06 3.38
CA GLN A 106 -3.87 -0.92 4.22
C GLN A 106 -4.80 -2.10 4.51
N LYS A 107 -6.09 -1.82 4.71
CA LYS A 107 -7.05 -2.89 4.91
C LYS A 107 -7.17 -3.77 3.68
N LEU A 108 -7.23 -3.15 2.51
CA LEU A 108 -7.28 -3.91 1.27
C LEU A 108 -6.03 -4.75 1.10
N HIS A 109 -4.88 -4.17 1.43
CA HIS A 109 -3.63 -4.90 1.33
C HIS A 109 -3.67 -6.13 2.23
N ALA A 110 -4.13 -5.97 3.45
CA ALA A 110 -4.22 -7.08 4.38
C ALA A 110 -5.18 -8.15 3.85
N ASP A 111 -6.29 -7.73 3.26
CA ASP A 111 -7.27 -8.68 2.73
C ASP A 111 -6.72 -9.45 1.54
N LEU A 112 -6.07 -8.75 0.61
CA LEU A 112 -5.58 -9.41 -0.59
C LEU A 112 -4.33 -10.24 -0.34
N PHE A 113 -3.49 -9.82 0.59
CA PHE A 113 -2.25 -10.51 0.88
C PHE A 113 -2.32 -11.35 2.14
N GLY A 114 -3.50 -11.49 2.71
CA GLY A 114 -3.63 -12.20 3.97
C GLY A 114 -3.17 -13.62 3.90
N ASP A 115 -3.43 -14.27 2.77
CA ASP A 115 -3.02 -15.66 2.60
C ASP A 115 -1.61 -15.79 2.09
N PHE A 116 -1.03 -14.70 1.67
CA PHE A 116 0.30 -14.72 1.11
C PHE A 116 1.27 -14.37 2.21
N ARG A 117 1.64 -15.37 2.95
CA ARG A 117 2.42 -15.11 4.13
C ARG A 117 3.88 -15.31 3.87
N PRO A 118 4.69 -14.30 4.02
CA PRO A 118 6.12 -14.46 3.84
C PRO A 118 6.64 -15.39 4.91
N LEU A 119 7.45 -16.30 4.51
CA LEU A 119 8.00 -17.25 5.43
C LEU A 119 8.78 -16.57 6.52
N THR A 120 9.55 -15.58 6.14
CA THR A 120 10.38 -14.91 7.10
C THR A 120 9.56 -14.21 8.15
N THR A 121 8.48 -13.60 7.74
CA THR A 121 7.65 -12.89 8.67
C THR A 121 7.07 -13.84 9.70
N GLY A 122 6.60 -14.97 9.25
CA GLY A 122 6.03 -15.91 10.16
C GLY A 122 7.03 -16.44 11.15
N ALA A 123 8.21 -16.79 10.64
CA ALA A 123 9.23 -17.30 11.50
C ALA A 123 9.67 -16.26 12.49
N TRP A 124 9.82 -15.06 12.02
CA TRP A 124 10.27 -14.01 12.86
C TRP A 124 9.30 -13.77 14.00
N ARG A 125 8.07 -13.80 13.67
CA ARG A 125 7.08 -13.55 14.64
C ARG A 125 7.02 -14.64 15.67
N ALA A 126 7.22 -15.83 15.25
CA ALA A 126 7.26 -16.93 16.18
C ALA A 126 8.34 -16.72 17.20
N ASP A 127 9.47 -16.22 16.77
CA ASP A 127 10.54 -15.97 17.67
C ASP A 127 10.17 -14.97 18.71
N GLU A 128 9.49 -13.95 18.29
CA GLU A 128 9.11 -12.98 19.21
C GLU A 128 8.19 -13.48 20.24
N ALA A 129 7.40 -14.38 19.89
CA ALA A 129 6.41 -14.89 20.80
C ALA A 129 7.07 -15.53 21.99
N ARG A 130 8.32 -15.83 21.92
CA ARG A 130 8.97 -16.39 23.05
C ARG A 130 9.59 -15.44 23.91
#